data_9dea392238c1ea65fa86a34cd3acffe9
#
_entry.id   9dea392238c1ea65fa86a34cd3acffe9
#
_cell.length_a   1.000
_cell.length_b   1.000
_cell.length_c   1.000
_cell.angle_alpha   90.00
_cell.angle_beta   90.00
_cell.angle_gamma   90.00
#
_symmetry.space_group_name_H-M   'P 1'
#
loop_
_entity.id
_entity.type
_entity.pdbx_description
1 polymer ?
#
loop_
_entity_poly.entity_id
_entity_poly.type
_entity_poly.pdbx_seq_one_letter_code
_entity_poly.pdbx_strand_id
1 'polypeptide(L)'
;MKKIAFVVVRYGKEINGGAELHCRMLAERLVPYYQVEVLTTCAYNAQKDYAEGKEMINGVTVRRFKTNPLHIKRKSPFSNARVIRNIRMGLYKVSLLNPIASLIPVWTLFKKDELRLFRKNIFFSSTLFSYIQSHKDEYDVFIPLTIDYPEIYYTALYAPEKTLVIPTMHENKNAFRPILTEIFTKVAYIGFNMETEMKLAENIFGPKMSPHGIISVGIDIAHTADWEETRTKYQLPEEYLLYVGRIDAGKLDNIFRDFLSYKKKYRESKLKLVLVGSKYFNAMQHPDFIYTGFVSDNEKTTIIQHAKIVLNPSKYESLSLILLEALSLGKVMMVNGKCNVMKEHEEKSGHAITLFYNKKDFIEQLHALDFNDTLRKNMEGKGISYVQQNHNWDLIMQRLIQQIEYTCNK
;
A
#
# COMPACT_ATOMS: atom_id res chain seq x y z
N MET A 1 27.11 15.45 1.22
CA MET A 1 25.78 14.92 1.58
C MET A 1 25.60 13.63 0.81
N LYS A 2 25.25 12.53 1.47
CA LYS A 2 25.03 11.24 0.79
C LYS A 2 23.88 11.34 -0.19
N LYS A 3 23.98 10.62 -1.32
CA LYS A 3 22.98 10.63 -2.39
C LYS A 3 22.19 9.33 -2.36
N ILE A 4 20.88 9.44 -2.21
CA ILE A 4 19.97 8.29 -2.16
C ILE A 4 18.94 8.35 -3.31
N ALA A 5 18.55 7.20 -3.82
CA ALA A 5 17.54 7.09 -4.87
C ALA A 5 16.37 6.22 -4.46
N PHE A 6 15.19 6.78 -4.41
CA PHE A 6 13.94 5.99 -4.42
C PHE A 6 13.68 5.47 -5.84
N VAL A 7 13.19 4.23 -5.94
CA VAL A 7 12.83 3.63 -7.23
C VAL A 7 11.39 3.14 -7.18
N VAL A 8 10.54 3.79 -7.96
CA VAL A 8 9.09 3.55 -7.94
C VAL A 8 8.49 3.73 -9.34
N VAL A 9 7.40 3.02 -9.63
CA VAL A 9 6.79 3.04 -10.98
C VAL A 9 6.24 4.39 -11.39
N ARG A 10 5.69 5.17 -10.46
CA ARG A 10 5.13 6.51 -10.68
C ARG A 10 5.42 7.42 -9.49
N TYR A 11 5.68 8.68 -9.78
CA TYR A 11 5.88 9.71 -8.75
C TYR A 11 5.33 11.05 -9.24
N GLY A 12 4.62 11.77 -8.36
CA GLY A 12 4.06 13.09 -8.68
C GLY A 12 3.01 13.52 -7.65
N LYS A 13 2.68 14.82 -7.64
CA LYS A 13 1.68 15.39 -6.72
C LYS A 13 0.27 14.80 -6.94
N GLU A 14 -0.04 14.46 -8.19
CA GLU A 14 -1.35 13.95 -8.61
C GLU A 14 -1.43 12.40 -8.58
N ILE A 15 -0.34 11.72 -8.18
CA ILE A 15 -0.30 10.26 -8.09
C ILE A 15 -0.72 9.81 -6.70
N ASN A 16 -1.84 9.08 -6.62
CA ASN A 16 -2.50 8.71 -5.36
C ASN A 16 -2.58 7.19 -5.13
N GLY A 17 -1.64 6.42 -5.67
CA GLY A 17 -1.47 5.02 -5.28
C GLY A 17 -0.82 4.93 -3.88
N GLY A 18 -1.22 3.93 -3.06
CA GLY A 18 -0.71 3.82 -1.70
C GLY A 18 0.82 3.70 -1.62
N ALA A 19 1.44 2.91 -2.48
CA ALA A 19 2.90 2.75 -2.52
C ALA A 19 3.60 4.01 -3.05
N GLU A 20 3.02 4.68 -4.05
CA GLU A 20 3.55 5.92 -4.61
C GLU A 20 3.44 7.08 -3.60
N LEU A 21 2.32 7.18 -2.88
CA LEU A 21 2.16 8.14 -1.79
C LEU A 21 3.15 7.86 -0.66
N HIS A 22 3.30 6.60 -0.25
CA HIS A 22 4.29 6.18 0.74
C HIS A 22 5.72 6.60 0.32
N CYS A 23 6.11 6.33 -0.92
CA CYS A 23 7.39 6.77 -1.48
C CYS A 23 7.55 8.30 -1.38
N ARG A 24 6.54 9.07 -1.77
CA ARG A 24 6.58 10.53 -1.73
C ARG A 24 6.74 11.06 -0.30
N MET A 25 5.97 10.53 0.63
CA MET A 25 6.04 10.93 2.05
C MET A 25 7.43 10.69 2.66
N LEU A 26 8.08 9.58 2.34
CA LEU A 26 9.44 9.29 2.80
C LEU A 26 10.49 10.15 2.08
N ALA A 27 10.41 10.24 0.75
CA ALA A 27 11.39 10.95 -0.07
C ALA A 27 11.45 12.45 0.27
N GLU A 28 10.29 13.11 0.39
CA GLU A 28 10.22 14.54 0.71
C GLU A 28 10.79 14.85 2.11
N ARG A 29 10.60 13.96 3.09
CA ARG A 29 11.15 14.13 4.45
C ARG A 29 12.62 13.87 4.59
N LEU A 30 13.21 13.14 3.67
CA LEU A 30 14.66 12.88 3.67
C LEU A 30 15.47 14.00 3.03
N VAL A 31 14.86 14.96 2.34
CA VAL A 31 15.56 16.10 1.71
C VAL A 31 16.45 16.91 2.66
N PRO A 32 16.09 17.14 3.94
CA PRO A 32 16.99 17.83 4.89
C PRO A 32 18.25 17.04 5.24
N TYR A 33 18.27 15.73 5.05
CA TYR A 33 19.33 14.82 5.49
C TYR A 33 20.21 14.30 4.35
N TYR A 34 19.63 14.17 3.13
CA TYR A 34 20.26 13.52 1.98
C TYR A 34 19.98 14.29 0.68
N GLN A 35 20.85 14.08 -0.31
CA GLN A 35 20.51 14.43 -1.69
C GLN A 35 19.54 13.35 -2.21
N VAL A 36 18.26 13.66 -2.27
CA VAL A 36 17.22 12.71 -2.64
C VAL A 36 16.89 12.81 -4.13
N GLU A 37 16.99 11.69 -4.84
CA GLU A 37 16.50 11.54 -6.20
C GLU A 37 15.44 10.44 -6.26
N VAL A 38 14.41 10.61 -7.10
CA VAL A 38 13.43 9.57 -7.40
C VAL A 38 13.61 9.15 -8.86
N LEU A 39 13.92 7.88 -9.08
CA LEU A 39 14.00 7.26 -10.39
C LEU A 39 12.66 6.59 -10.68
N THR A 40 11.95 7.07 -11.71
CA THR A 40 10.58 6.64 -11.98
C THR A 40 10.30 6.56 -13.47
N THR A 41 9.13 6.04 -13.86
CA THR A 41 8.71 6.02 -15.25
C THR A 41 7.94 7.29 -15.65
N CYS A 42 7.77 7.51 -16.96
CA CYS A 42 6.89 8.56 -17.48
C CYS A 42 5.41 8.26 -17.30
N ALA A 43 5.02 7.07 -16.91
CA ALA A 43 3.62 6.66 -16.81
C ALA A 43 2.85 7.51 -15.79
N TYR A 44 1.77 8.16 -16.25
CA TYR A 44 0.83 8.85 -15.38
C TYR A 44 -0.47 8.05 -15.25
N ASN A 45 -1.18 7.87 -16.35
CA ASN A 45 -2.38 7.03 -16.42
C ASN A 45 -2.48 6.36 -17.82
N ALA A 46 -3.59 5.70 -18.12
CA ALA A 46 -3.78 5.00 -19.39
C ALA A 46 -3.80 5.91 -20.64
N GLN A 47 -3.93 7.23 -20.46
CA GLN A 47 -4.17 8.20 -21.55
C GLN A 47 -3.07 9.25 -21.67
N LYS A 48 -2.28 9.46 -20.62
CA LYS A 48 -1.28 10.55 -20.56
C LYS A 48 -0.03 10.07 -19.86
N ASP A 49 1.12 10.44 -20.36
CA ASP A 49 2.42 10.26 -19.73
C ASP A 49 3.02 11.61 -19.33
N TYR A 50 3.88 11.60 -18.33
CA TYR A 50 4.77 12.70 -18.01
C TYR A 50 5.88 12.80 -19.06
N ALA A 51 6.47 14.01 -19.22
CA ALA A 51 7.66 14.19 -20.04
C ALA A 51 8.86 13.41 -19.45
N GLU A 52 9.70 12.88 -20.35
CA GLU A 52 11.00 12.30 -19.95
C GLU A 52 11.96 13.42 -19.53
N GLY A 53 12.81 13.15 -18.54
CA GLY A 53 13.80 14.11 -18.09
C GLY A 53 13.85 14.26 -16.58
N LYS A 54 14.33 15.41 -16.12
CA LYS A 54 14.44 15.77 -14.70
C LYS A 54 13.52 16.93 -14.37
N GLU A 55 12.91 16.86 -13.22
CA GLU A 55 12.15 17.96 -12.62
C GLU A 55 12.36 17.99 -11.10
N MET A 56 12.00 19.08 -10.45
CA MET A 56 12.02 19.20 -8.98
C MET A 56 10.60 19.20 -8.44
N ILE A 57 10.30 18.29 -7.50
CA ILE A 57 9.01 18.23 -6.80
C ILE A 57 9.28 18.27 -5.30
N ASN A 58 8.84 19.31 -4.62
CA ASN A 58 8.98 19.49 -3.16
C ASN A 58 10.41 19.22 -2.63
N GLY A 59 11.44 19.71 -3.34
CA GLY A 59 12.84 19.53 -2.98
C GLY A 59 13.46 18.20 -3.42
N VAL A 60 12.67 17.29 -3.98
CA VAL A 60 13.12 16.00 -4.50
C VAL A 60 13.41 16.10 -5.99
N THR A 61 14.59 15.66 -6.43
CA THR A 61 14.91 15.55 -7.86
C THR A 61 14.21 14.31 -8.43
N VAL A 62 13.31 14.49 -9.39
CA VAL A 62 12.58 13.39 -10.03
C VAL A 62 13.11 13.19 -11.43
N ARG A 63 13.61 11.99 -11.72
CA ARG A 63 14.09 11.60 -13.05
C ARG A 63 13.15 10.57 -13.65
N ARG A 64 12.61 10.88 -14.83
CA ARG A 64 11.62 10.07 -15.52
C ARG A 64 12.20 9.39 -16.75
N PHE A 65 11.83 8.11 -16.93
CA PHE A 65 12.25 7.27 -18.04
C PHE A 65 11.03 6.74 -18.80
N LYS A 66 11.12 6.69 -20.12
CA LYS A 66 10.05 6.10 -20.95
C LYS A 66 9.86 4.62 -20.63
N THR A 67 8.62 4.19 -20.59
CA THR A 67 8.28 2.76 -20.56
C THR A 67 8.49 2.12 -21.93
N ASN A 68 8.81 0.83 -21.93
CA ASN A 68 8.94 0.10 -23.19
C ASN A 68 7.56 -0.09 -23.83
N PRO A 69 7.46 0.01 -25.16
CA PRO A 69 6.23 -0.30 -25.87
C PRO A 69 5.75 -1.73 -25.55
N LEU A 70 4.48 -1.87 -25.22
CA LEU A 70 3.88 -3.17 -24.99
C LEU A 70 3.72 -3.91 -26.31
N HIS A 71 4.59 -4.88 -26.60
CA HIS A 71 4.31 -5.88 -27.63
C HIS A 71 3.23 -6.84 -27.12
N ILE A 72 1.96 -6.42 -27.24
CA ILE A 72 0.81 -7.23 -26.84
C ILE A 72 0.57 -8.31 -27.89
N LYS A 73 1.31 -9.42 -27.84
CA LYS A 73 0.76 -10.69 -28.27
C LYS A 73 -0.13 -11.20 -27.11
N ARG A 74 -1.42 -10.91 -27.22
CA ARG A 74 -2.47 -11.44 -26.34
C ARG A 74 -2.37 -12.95 -26.32
N LYS A 75 -2.45 -13.54 -25.13
CA LYS A 75 -2.42 -14.94 -24.75
C LYS A 75 -1.01 -15.53 -24.65
N SER A 76 -0.47 -15.50 -23.44
CA SER A 76 0.39 -16.57 -22.95
C SER A 76 -0.53 -17.56 -22.25
N PRO A 77 -0.84 -18.73 -22.88
CA PRO A 77 -1.41 -19.84 -22.12
C PRO A 77 -0.33 -20.28 -21.14
N PHE A 78 -0.59 -20.78 -20.01
CA PHE A 78 0.31 -21.39 -19.04
C PHE A 78 1.72 -20.75 -18.92
N SER A 79 1.88 -19.85 -17.97
CA SER A 79 3.20 -19.50 -17.47
C SER A 79 3.58 -20.53 -16.40
N ASN A 80 4.66 -21.29 -16.62
CA ASN A 80 5.23 -22.20 -15.61
C ASN A 80 5.52 -21.46 -14.29
N ALA A 81 5.78 -20.15 -14.34
CA ALA A 81 5.89 -19.29 -13.19
C ALA A 81 4.61 -19.25 -12.33
N ARG A 82 3.42 -19.41 -12.91
CA ARG A 82 2.17 -19.51 -12.13
C ARG A 82 2.06 -20.82 -11.37
N VAL A 83 2.53 -21.90 -11.96
CA VAL A 83 2.52 -23.24 -11.34
C VAL A 83 3.39 -23.23 -10.08
N ILE A 84 4.63 -22.75 -10.21
CA ILE A 84 5.55 -22.71 -9.06
C ILE A 84 5.08 -21.78 -7.96
N ARG A 85 4.43 -20.65 -8.29
CA ARG A 85 3.81 -19.78 -7.27
C ARG A 85 2.70 -20.49 -6.50
N ASN A 86 1.85 -21.25 -7.20
CA ASN A 86 0.78 -22.01 -6.55
C ASN A 86 1.34 -23.14 -5.66
N ILE A 87 2.41 -23.82 -6.11
CA ILE A 87 3.12 -24.83 -5.30
C ILE A 87 3.68 -24.16 -4.03
N ARG A 88 4.42 -23.07 -4.17
CA ARG A 88 4.96 -22.34 -3.01
C ARG A 88 3.87 -21.88 -2.04
N MET A 89 2.77 -21.35 -2.56
CA MET A 89 1.61 -20.97 -1.75
C MET A 89 0.97 -22.19 -1.05
N GLY A 90 0.91 -23.34 -1.71
CA GLY A 90 0.44 -24.59 -1.09
C GLY A 90 1.36 -25.05 0.03
N LEU A 91 2.67 -25.07 -0.21
CA LEU A 91 3.68 -25.39 0.82
C LEU A 91 3.63 -24.43 2.01
N TYR A 92 3.43 -23.14 1.76
CA TYR A 92 3.25 -22.14 2.81
C TYR A 92 2.05 -22.46 3.71
N LYS A 93 0.89 -22.79 3.11
CA LYS A 93 -0.34 -23.10 3.85
C LYS A 93 -0.22 -24.32 4.77
N VAL A 94 0.69 -25.24 4.46
CA VAL A 94 0.98 -26.43 5.28
C VAL A 94 2.29 -26.28 6.07
N SER A 95 2.82 -25.07 6.19
CA SER A 95 4.04 -24.72 6.93
C SER A 95 5.32 -25.45 6.47
N LEU A 96 5.33 -25.97 5.24
CA LEU A 96 6.49 -26.66 4.66
C LEU A 96 7.39 -25.75 3.81
N LEU A 97 6.96 -24.53 3.49
CA LEU A 97 7.75 -23.64 2.62
C LEU A 97 9.02 -23.15 3.32
N ASN A 98 8.95 -22.78 4.57
CA ASN A 98 10.09 -22.24 5.35
C ASN A 98 11.23 -23.28 5.48
N PRO A 99 11.00 -24.54 5.91
CA PRO A 99 12.03 -25.58 5.90
C PRO A 99 12.67 -25.80 4.51
N ILE A 100 11.86 -25.81 3.45
CA ILE A 100 12.36 -25.97 2.08
C ILE A 100 13.19 -24.75 1.64
N ALA A 101 12.78 -23.53 2.01
CA ALA A 101 13.54 -22.31 1.75
C ALA A 101 14.91 -22.30 2.48
N SER A 102 15.03 -23.01 3.59
CA SER A 102 16.30 -23.20 4.30
C SER A 102 17.26 -24.10 3.51
N LEU A 103 16.73 -25.11 2.81
CA LEU A 103 17.50 -26.06 2.01
C LEU A 103 17.83 -25.47 0.61
N ILE A 104 16.88 -24.76 0.01
CA ILE A 104 17.01 -24.15 -1.33
C ILE A 104 16.81 -22.63 -1.15
N PRO A 105 17.84 -21.90 -0.70
CA PRO A 105 17.71 -20.48 -0.34
C PRO A 105 17.40 -19.58 -1.53
N VAL A 106 17.79 -19.98 -2.75
CA VAL A 106 17.52 -19.23 -3.97
C VAL A 106 16.79 -20.11 -4.98
N TRP A 107 15.56 -19.74 -5.30
CA TRP A 107 14.72 -20.44 -6.26
C TRP A 107 14.93 -19.87 -7.66
N THR A 108 15.74 -20.53 -8.46
CA THR A 108 16.02 -20.12 -9.86
C THR A 108 15.07 -20.76 -10.87
N LEU A 109 14.26 -21.73 -10.45
CA LEU A 109 13.27 -22.38 -11.30
C LEU A 109 12.35 -21.38 -11.96
N PHE A 110 12.23 -21.46 -13.29
CA PHE A 110 11.40 -20.58 -14.11
C PHE A 110 11.76 -19.07 -14.05
N LYS A 111 13.00 -18.72 -13.66
CA LYS A 111 13.49 -17.33 -13.65
C LYS A 111 13.26 -16.63 -14.99
N LYS A 112 13.51 -17.34 -16.12
CA LYS A 112 13.27 -16.79 -17.48
C LYS A 112 11.80 -16.42 -17.71
N ASP A 113 10.85 -17.20 -17.18
CA ASP A 113 9.41 -16.94 -17.31
C ASP A 113 8.99 -15.77 -16.40
N GLU A 114 9.55 -15.68 -15.19
CA GLU A 114 9.30 -14.52 -14.28
C GLU A 114 9.83 -13.22 -14.90
N LEU A 115 11.03 -13.22 -15.47
CA LEU A 115 11.59 -12.07 -16.16
C LEU A 115 10.77 -11.68 -17.40
N ARG A 116 10.23 -12.66 -18.12
CA ARG A 116 9.30 -12.40 -19.24
C ARG A 116 8.01 -11.72 -18.76
N LEU A 117 7.49 -12.11 -17.58
CA LEU A 117 6.32 -11.45 -16.99
C LEU A 117 6.64 -10.02 -16.57
N PHE A 118 7.80 -9.75 -15.99
CA PHE A 118 8.23 -8.38 -15.69
C PHE A 118 8.36 -7.51 -16.95
N ARG A 119 8.95 -8.05 -18.04
CA ARG A 119 9.05 -7.32 -19.32
C ARG A 119 7.70 -7.00 -19.96
N LYS A 120 6.63 -7.71 -19.59
CA LYS A 120 5.24 -7.44 -20.02
C LYS A 120 4.50 -6.49 -19.08
N ASN A 121 5.13 -6.01 -18.02
CA ASN A 121 4.54 -5.02 -17.14
C ASN A 121 4.46 -3.67 -17.87
N ILE A 122 3.36 -2.96 -17.72
CA ILE A 122 3.13 -1.65 -18.36
C ILE A 122 4.13 -0.58 -17.90
N PHE A 123 4.74 -0.76 -16.73
CA PHE A 123 5.75 0.14 -16.16
C PHE A 123 7.18 -0.29 -16.48
N PHE A 124 7.39 -1.36 -17.25
CA PHE A 124 8.74 -1.81 -17.56
C PHE A 124 9.50 -0.76 -18.39
N SER A 125 10.65 -0.33 -17.89
CA SER A 125 11.54 0.64 -18.55
C SER A 125 12.98 0.12 -18.59
N SER A 126 13.42 -0.33 -19.77
CA SER A 126 14.80 -0.79 -19.95
C SER A 126 15.81 0.36 -19.77
N THR A 127 15.45 1.58 -20.12
CA THR A 127 16.30 2.76 -19.95
C THR A 127 16.50 3.10 -18.48
N LEU A 128 15.46 2.99 -17.64
CA LEU A 128 15.57 3.12 -16.18
C LEU A 128 16.57 2.09 -15.61
N PHE A 129 16.46 0.83 -16.00
CA PHE A 129 17.31 -0.22 -15.46
C PHE A 129 18.75 -0.11 -15.96
N SER A 130 18.97 0.27 -17.23
CA SER A 130 20.30 0.57 -17.76
C SER A 130 20.94 1.77 -17.04
N TYR A 131 20.13 2.80 -16.72
CA TYR A 131 20.58 3.94 -15.95
C TYR A 131 21.05 3.52 -14.54
N ILE A 132 20.26 2.74 -13.80
CA ILE A 132 20.66 2.23 -12.49
C ILE A 132 21.96 1.44 -12.59
N GLN A 133 22.10 0.55 -13.57
CA GLN A 133 23.29 -0.28 -13.76
C GLN A 133 24.55 0.57 -14.02
N SER A 134 24.45 1.61 -14.86
CA SER A 134 25.60 2.43 -15.28
C SER A 134 25.96 3.54 -14.27
N HIS A 135 25.03 3.94 -13.39
CA HIS A 135 25.23 5.03 -12.43
C HIS A 135 25.14 4.58 -10.96
N LYS A 136 25.17 3.26 -10.71
CA LYS A 136 25.02 2.73 -9.33
C LYS A 136 26.06 3.27 -8.36
N ASP A 137 27.24 3.63 -8.86
CA ASP A 137 28.36 4.12 -8.04
C ASP A 137 28.20 5.61 -7.65
N GLU A 138 27.27 6.33 -8.30
CA GLU A 138 26.91 7.69 -7.94
C GLU A 138 25.95 7.78 -6.74
N TYR A 139 25.39 6.66 -6.31
CA TYR A 139 24.41 6.59 -5.21
C TYR A 139 24.99 5.79 -4.05
N ASP A 140 24.69 6.25 -2.83
CA ASP A 140 25.01 5.54 -1.61
C ASP A 140 23.97 4.46 -1.30
N VAL A 141 22.67 4.75 -1.53
CA VAL A 141 21.56 3.81 -1.28
C VAL A 141 20.49 3.93 -2.34
N PHE A 142 19.94 2.79 -2.75
CA PHE A 142 18.71 2.65 -3.53
C PHE A 142 17.59 2.14 -2.64
N ILE A 143 16.41 2.74 -2.76
CA ILE A 143 15.21 2.37 -1.99
C ILE A 143 14.07 2.03 -2.95
N PRO A 144 14.04 0.80 -3.52
CA PRO A 144 12.91 0.37 -4.34
C PRO A 144 11.71 -0.01 -3.48
N LEU A 145 10.49 0.35 -3.95
CA LEU A 145 9.23 0.05 -3.28
C LEU A 145 8.40 -0.95 -4.08
N THR A 146 7.69 -1.78 -3.35
CA THR A 146 6.67 -2.76 -3.76
C THR A 146 7.17 -3.91 -4.64
N ILE A 147 6.82 -5.13 -4.22
CA ILE A 147 7.23 -6.37 -4.92
C ILE A 147 6.50 -6.62 -6.23
N ASP A 148 5.45 -5.87 -6.51
CA ASP A 148 4.56 -6.14 -7.65
C ASP A 148 5.17 -5.73 -9.00
N TYR A 149 6.22 -4.91 -8.98
CA TYR A 149 6.78 -4.28 -10.17
C TYR A 149 8.25 -4.66 -10.43
N PRO A 150 8.73 -4.52 -11.68
CA PRO A 150 10.09 -4.90 -12.05
C PRO A 150 11.19 -4.06 -11.38
N GLU A 151 10.87 -2.85 -10.93
CA GLU A 151 11.81 -1.89 -10.33
C GLU A 151 12.54 -2.50 -9.14
N ILE A 152 11.82 -3.21 -8.26
CA ILE A 152 12.42 -3.83 -7.08
C ILE A 152 13.46 -4.90 -7.47
N TYR A 153 13.12 -5.72 -8.48
CA TYR A 153 14.00 -6.80 -8.91
C TYR A 153 15.28 -6.27 -9.59
N TYR A 154 15.12 -5.37 -10.56
CA TYR A 154 16.27 -4.88 -11.32
C TYR A 154 17.19 -3.99 -10.49
N THR A 155 16.65 -3.20 -9.55
CA THR A 155 17.47 -2.43 -8.61
C THR A 155 18.29 -3.36 -7.72
N ALA A 156 17.66 -4.34 -7.09
CA ALA A 156 18.34 -5.32 -6.25
C ALA A 156 19.32 -6.22 -7.02
N LEU A 157 19.09 -6.46 -8.32
CA LEU A 157 20.01 -7.21 -9.17
C LEU A 157 21.29 -6.45 -9.45
N TYR A 158 21.20 -5.12 -9.71
CA TYR A 158 22.36 -4.32 -10.14
C TYR A 158 23.14 -3.71 -8.99
N ALA A 159 22.52 -3.47 -7.85
CA ALA A 159 23.18 -2.87 -6.67
C ALA A 159 22.68 -3.51 -5.36
N PRO A 160 22.80 -4.84 -5.17
CA PRO A 160 22.23 -5.51 -4.00
C PRO A 160 22.79 -4.97 -2.68
N GLU A 161 24.08 -4.69 -2.62
CA GLU A 161 24.80 -4.20 -1.44
C GLU A 161 24.40 -2.77 -1.04
N LYS A 162 23.85 -1.99 -1.96
CA LYS A 162 23.37 -0.63 -1.76
C LYS A 162 21.83 -0.54 -1.71
N THR A 163 21.12 -1.67 -1.65
CA THR A 163 19.67 -1.67 -1.75
C THR A 163 18.99 -1.92 -0.40
N LEU A 164 18.19 -0.96 0.03
CA LEU A 164 17.21 -1.06 1.12
C LEU A 164 15.82 -1.23 0.50
N VAL A 165 15.23 -2.41 0.59
CA VAL A 165 13.92 -2.71 -0.01
C VAL A 165 12.78 -2.36 0.94
N ILE A 166 11.74 -1.67 0.43
CA ILE A 166 10.44 -1.53 1.12
C ILE A 166 9.40 -2.33 0.33
N PRO A 167 9.11 -3.59 0.72
CA PRO A 167 8.42 -4.54 -0.14
C PRO A 167 6.92 -4.27 -0.30
N THR A 168 6.28 -3.62 0.65
CA THR A 168 4.81 -3.40 0.69
C THR A 168 4.02 -4.64 0.31
N MET A 169 4.44 -5.79 0.82
CA MET A 169 3.89 -7.08 0.43
C MET A 169 2.69 -7.49 1.28
N HIS A 170 1.84 -8.30 0.70
CA HIS A 170 0.70 -8.90 1.39
C HIS A 170 0.46 -10.32 0.88
N GLU A 171 -0.29 -11.12 1.62
CA GLU A 171 -0.51 -12.55 1.35
C GLU A 171 -1.33 -12.77 0.07
N ASN A 172 -0.73 -12.45 -1.07
CA ASN A 172 -1.28 -12.72 -2.38
C ASN A 172 -0.30 -13.56 -3.24
N LYS A 173 -0.73 -13.94 -4.43
CA LYS A 173 0.09 -14.77 -5.34
C LYS A 173 1.44 -14.14 -5.72
N ASN A 174 1.58 -12.82 -5.64
CA ASN A 174 2.82 -12.15 -6.02
C ASN A 174 3.91 -12.30 -4.94
N ALA A 175 3.54 -12.41 -3.66
CA ALA A 175 4.48 -12.71 -2.57
C ALA A 175 5.23 -14.05 -2.77
N PHE A 176 4.60 -15.00 -3.46
CA PHE A 176 5.16 -16.33 -3.69
C PHE A 176 5.99 -16.47 -4.97
N ARG A 177 6.36 -15.37 -5.62
CA ARG A 177 7.25 -15.39 -6.79
C ARG A 177 8.63 -15.96 -6.43
N PRO A 178 9.14 -17.00 -7.10
CA PRO A 178 10.46 -17.56 -6.79
C PRO A 178 11.59 -16.54 -6.94
N ILE A 179 11.48 -15.64 -7.91
CA ILE A 179 12.47 -14.60 -8.19
C ILE A 179 12.70 -13.65 -7.00
N LEU A 180 11.69 -13.46 -6.14
CA LEU A 180 11.81 -12.62 -4.95
C LEU A 180 12.78 -13.21 -3.92
N THR A 181 12.97 -14.53 -3.91
CA THR A 181 13.94 -15.17 -3.01
C THR A 181 15.35 -14.66 -3.27
N GLU A 182 15.70 -14.43 -4.55
CA GLU A 182 17.00 -13.85 -4.90
C GLU A 182 17.19 -12.45 -4.32
N ILE A 183 16.13 -11.62 -4.32
CA ILE A 183 16.16 -10.28 -3.75
C ILE A 183 16.30 -10.35 -2.24
N PHE A 184 15.39 -11.04 -1.59
CA PHE A 184 15.25 -11.06 -0.14
C PHE A 184 16.43 -11.74 0.59
N THR A 185 17.29 -12.44 -0.13
CA THR A 185 18.51 -13.07 0.43
C THR A 185 19.82 -12.33 0.10
N LYS A 186 19.78 -11.26 -0.71
CA LYS A 186 21.02 -10.61 -1.19
C LYS A 186 21.08 -9.10 -0.95
N VAL A 187 19.95 -8.43 -0.74
CA VAL A 187 19.95 -6.98 -0.52
C VAL A 187 20.57 -6.59 0.82
N ALA A 188 20.99 -5.34 0.94
CA ALA A 188 21.61 -4.86 2.16
C ALA A 188 20.65 -4.88 3.35
N TYR A 189 19.39 -4.44 3.13
CA TYR A 189 18.39 -4.39 4.18
C TYR A 189 16.96 -4.48 3.60
N ILE A 190 16.00 -4.94 4.44
CA ILE A 190 14.58 -5.00 4.10
C ILE A 190 13.78 -4.29 5.20
N GLY A 191 13.06 -3.23 4.82
CA GLY A 191 12.21 -2.44 5.69
C GLY A 191 10.74 -2.77 5.51
N PHE A 192 10.10 -3.34 6.52
CA PHE A 192 8.69 -3.69 6.50
C PHE A 192 7.82 -2.62 7.13
N ASN A 193 6.54 -2.57 6.76
CA ASN A 193 5.57 -1.66 7.33
C ASN A 193 4.99 -2.17 8.66
N MET A 194 4.74 -3.48 8.76
CA MET A 194 4.07 -4.12 9.88
C MET A 194 4.73 -5.47 10.20
N GLU A 195 4.58 -5.94 11.44
CA GLU A 195 5.12 -7.24 11.85
C GLU A 195 4.47 -8.40 11.08
N THR A 196 3.19 -8.32 10.77
CA THR A 196 2.49 -9.30 9.93
C THR A 196 3.12 -9.41 8.55
N GLU A 197 3.52 -8.28 7.94
CA GLU A 197 4.24 -8.28 6.67
C GLU A 197 5.62 -8.93 6.81
N MET A 198 6.36 -8.60 7.86
CA MET A 198 7.67 -9.17 8.17
C MET A 198 7.58 -10.67 8.38
N LYS A 199 6.69 -11.14 9.23
CA LYS A 199 6.45 -12.58 9.49
C LYS A 199 6.05 -13.35 8.23
N LEU A 200 5.25 -12.73 7.34
CA LEU A 200 4.91 -13.33 6.04
C LEU A 200 6.18 -13.55 5.21
N ALA A 201 7.08 -12.56 5.14
CA ALA A 201 8.34 -12.68 4.42
C ALA A 201 9.26 -13.75 5.03
N GLU A 202 9.44 -13.76 6.34
CA GLU A 202 10.22 -14.77 7.07
C GLU A 202 9.74 -16.20 6.77
N ASN A 203 8.41 -16.39 6.74
CA ASN A 203 7.82 -17.70 6.44
C ASN A 203 7.96 -18.12 4.96
N ILE A 204 8.10 -17.16 4.04
CA ILE A 204 8.24 -17.43 2.60
C ILE A 204 9.71 -17.63 2.20
N PHE A 205 10.63 -16.80 2.74
CA PHE A 205 12.02 -16.74 2.29
C PHE A 205 13.00 -17.44 3.23
N GLY A 206 12.57 -17.74 4.46
CA GLY A 206 13.32 -18.54 5.42
C GLY A 206 14.47 -17.78 6.11
N PRO A 207 15.31 -18.51 6.87
CA PRO A 207 16.31 -17.93 7.77
C PRO A 207 17.51 -17.28 7.07
N LYS A 208 17.64 -17.44 5.75
CA LYS A 208 18.71 -16.79 4.94
C LYS A 208 18.29 -15.42 4.41
N MET A 209 17.13 -14.93 4.81
CA MET A 209 16.68 -13.59 4.47
C MET A 209 17.69 -12.54 4.96
N SER A 210 17.89 -11.50 4.16
CA SER A 210 18.77 -10.37 4.50
C SER A 210 18.35 -9.70 5.82
N PRO A 211 19.23 -8.93 6.47
CA PRO A 211 18.87 -8.13 7.64
C PRO A 211 17.61 -7.32 7.39
N HIS A 212 16.72 -7.28 8.37
CA HIS A 212 15.41 -6.68 8.19
C HIS A 212 14.81 -6.17 9.50
N GLY A 213 13.76 -5.35 9.39
CA GLY A 213 13.02 -4.85 10.54
C GLY A 213 11.88 -3.92 10.11
N ILE A 214 11.23 -3.32 11.09
CA ILE A 214 10.09 -2.43 10.86
C ILE A 214 10.59 -0.99 10.65
N ILE A 215 10.26 -0.41 9.49
CA ILE A 215 10.41 1.01 9.19
C ILE A 215 9.05 1.70 9.32
N SER A 216 8.05 1.20 8.58
CA SER A 216 6.69 1.75 8.51
C SER A 216 6.62 3.13 7.84
N VAL A 217 5.55 3.89 8.11
CA VAL A 217 5.36 5.25 7.63
C VAL A 217 4.61 6.06 8.70
N GLY A 218 4.93 7.33 8.81
CA GLY A 218 4.18 8.28 9.63
C GLY A 218 2.94 8.79 8.89
N ILE A 219 2.10 9.50 9.61
CA ILE A 219 0.91 10.10 9.02
C ILE A 219 0.87 11.61 9.25
N ASP A 220 0.47 12.35 8.23
CA ASP A 220 0.11 13.75 8.32
C ASP A 220 -1.38 13.89 8.11
N ILE A 221 -1.98 14.76 8.88
CA ILE A 221 -3.36 15.14 8.67
C ILE A 221 -3.35 16.49 7.94
N ALA A 222 -3.89 16.52 6.75
CA ALA A 222 -4.06 17.76 5.99
C ALA A 222 -5.03 18.71 6.72
N HIS A 223 -4.92 20.00 6.45
CA HIS A 223 -5.89 20.97 6.94
C HIS A 223 -7.30 20.61 6.46
N THR A 224 -8.30 20.95 7.25
CA THR A 224 -9.69 20.75 6.86
C THR A 224 -10.13 21.84 5.87
N ALA A 225 -10.94 21.45 4.90
CA ALA A 225 -11.74 22.37 4.10
C ALA A 225 -12.99 22.81 4.89
N ASP A 226 -13.68 23.83 4.42
CA ASP A 226 -14.98 24.21 4.99
C ASP A 226 -15.99 23.06 4.85
N TRP A 227 -16.70 22.77 5.95
CA TRP A 227 -17.64 21.65 5.99
C TRP A 227 -18.89 21.91 5.15
N GLU A 228 -19.48 23.11 5.27
CA GLU A 228 -20.74 23.41 4.58
C GLU A 228 -20.53 23.50 3.06
N GLU A 229 -19.40 24.07 2.62
CA GLU A 229 -19.01 24.05 1.21
C GLU A 229 -18.79 22.62 0.71
N THR A 230 -18.03 21.80 1.46
CA THR A 230 -17.73 20.40 1.11
C THR A 230 -19.00 19.57 1.09
N ARG A 231 -19.85 19.72 2.10
CA ARG A 231 -21.14 19.03 2.21
C ARG A 231 -22.05 19.32 1.02
N THR A 232 -22.20 20.62 0.69
CA THR A 232 -23.03 21.07 -0.42
C THR A 232 -22.50 20.60 -1.76
N LYS A 233 -21.19 20.75 -2.00
CA LYS A 233 -20.51 20.34 -3.24
C LYS A 233 -20.70 18.88 -3.58
N TYR A 234 -20.60 17.99 -2.58
CA TYR A 234 -20.68 16.54 -2.76
C TYR A 234 -22.01 15.94 -2.32
N GLN A 235 -22.99 16.78 -1.90
CA GLN A 235 -24.30 16.36 -1.41
C GLN A 235 -24.20 15.31 -0.28
N LEU A 236 -23.30 15.57 0.67
CA LEU A 236 -23.03 14.64 1.77
C LEU A 236 -24.20 14.61 2.76
N PRO A 237 -24.61 13.42 3.24
CA PRO A 237 -25.67 13.27 4.25
C PRO A 237 -25.14 13.64 5.64
N GLU A 238 -26.04 13.73 6.61
CA GLU A 238 -25.68 13.95 8.02
C GLU A 238 -24.95 12.73 8.62
N GLU A 239 -25.42 11.54 8.29
CA GLU A 239 -24.85 10.31 8.82
C GLU A 239 -24.41 9.38 7.67
N TYR A 240 -23.13 9.00 7.68
CA TYR A 240 -22.63 8.12 6.64
C TYR A 240 -21.53 7.16 7.09
N LEU A 241 -21.55 5.99 6.44
CA LEU A 241 -20.46 5.06 6.35
C LEU A 241 -19.56 5.51 5.20
N LEU A 242 -18.29 5.77 5.46
CA LEU A 242 -17.34 6.32 4.49
C LEU A 242 -16.41 5.24 3.96
N TYR A 243 -16.27 5.14 2.65
CA TYR A 243 -15.19 4.44 1.98
C TYR A 243 -14.29 5.45 1.23
N VAL A 244 -12.97 5.34 1.38
CA VAL A 244 -12.00 6.15 0.65
C VAL A 244 -11.02 5.22 -0.08
N GLY A 245 -10.91 5.38 -1.39
CA GLY A 245 -9.99 4.60 -2.22
C GLY A 245 -10.52 4.31 -3.62
N ARG A 246 -9.80 3.48 -4.37
CA ARG A 246 -10.27 3.04 -5.69
C ARG A 246 -11.56 2.26 -5.57
N ILE A 247 -12.58 2.70 -6.29
CA ILE A 247 -13.88 2.04 -6.34
C ILE A 247 -13.78 0.95 -7.42
N ASP A 248 -13.40 -0.26 -7.02
CA ASP A 248 -13.27 -1.43 -7.89
C ASP A 248 -14.07 -2.64 -7.37
N ALA A 249 -14.48 -3.51 -8.29
CA ALA A 249 -15.33 -4.66 -7.98
C ALA A 249 -14.65 -5.65 -7.01
N GLY A 250 -13.33 -5.78 -7.05
CA GLY A 250 -12.59 -6.69 -6.17
C GLY A 250 -12.68 -6.32 -4.70
N LYS A 251 -12.84 -5.03 -4.41
CA LYS A 251 -12.96 -4.50 -3.04
C LYS A 251 -14.41 -4.34 -2.58
N LEU A 252 -15.32 -3.89 -3.44
CA LEU A 252 -16.62 -3.35 -3.05
C LEU A 252 -17.83 -4.16 -3.50
N ASP A 253 -17.71 -5.13 -4.41
CA ASP A 253 -18.89 -5.82 -5.00
C ASP A 253 -19.84 -6.41 -3.95
N ASN A 254 -19.33 -7.04 -2.92
CA ASN A 254 -20.17 -7.56 -1.82
C ASN A 254 -20.68 -6.46 -0.88
N ILE A 255 -19.89 -5.39 -0.68
CA ILE A 255 -20.21 -4.32 0.28
C ILE A 255 -21.51 -3.61 -0.09
N PHE A 256 -21.76 -3.35 -1.37
CA PHE A 256 -23.02 -2.76 -1.82
C PHE A 256 -24.23 -3.60 -1.39
N ARG A 257 -24.19 -4.91 -1.65
CA ARG A 257 -25.25 -5.84 -1.29
C ARG A 257 -25.41 -6.01 0.22
N ASP A 258 -24.31 -6.05 0.93
CA ASP A 258 -24.30 -6.21 2.39
C ASP A 258 -24.84 -4.96 3.08
N PHE A 259 -24.48 -3.76 2.60
CA PHE A 259 -25.04 -2.51 3.09
C PHE A 259 -26.55 -2.39 2.81
N LEU A 260 -27.03 -2.74 1.62
CA LEU A 260 -28.48 -2.75 1.34
C LEU A 260 -29.22 -3.79 2.18
N SER A 261 -28.58 -4.91 2.51
CA SER A 261 -29.16 -5.90 3.43
C SER A 261 -29.24 -5.36 4.86
N TYR A 262 -28.24 -4.59 5.28
CA TYR A 262 -28.27 -3.85 6.53
C TYR A 262 -29.43 -2.87 6.57
N LYS A 263 -29.58 -2.00 5.57
CA LYS A 263 -30.69 -1.03 5.46
C LYS A 263 -32.06 -1.69 5.46
N LYS A 264 -32.19 -2.85 4.81
CA LYS A 264 -33.46 -3.62 4.80
C LYS A 264 -33.81 -4.16 6.19
N LYS A 265 -32.80 -4.59 6.97
CA LYS A 265 -32.96 -5.15 8.32
C LYS A 265 -33.22 -4.06 9.35
N TYR A 266 -32.52 -2.93 9.27
CA TYR A 266 -32.58 -1.82 10.20
C TYR A 266 -33.06 -0.55 9.49
N ARG A 267 -34.38 -0.46 9.31
CA ARG A 267 -35.04 0.60 8.51
C ARG A 267 -34.95 1.98 9.15
N GLU A 268 -34.72 2.04 10.45
CA GLU A 268 -34.53 3.23 11.25
C GLU A 268 -33.14 3.89 11.03
N SER A 269 -32.18 3.15 10.50
CA SER A 269 -30.85 3.69 10.22
C SER A 269 -30.88 4.77 9.14
N LYS A 270 -30.30 5.94 9.45
CA LYS A 270 -30.16 7.07 8.53
C LYS A 270 -28.87 7.00 7.70
N LEU A 271 -27.99 6.01 7.97
CA LEU A 271 -26.73 5.89 7.28
C LEU A 271 -26.89 5.82 5.77
N LYS A 272 -26.06 6.58 5.05
CA LYS A 272 -25.78 6.38 3.62
C LYS A 272 -24.34 5.92 3.43
N LEU A 273 -24.04 5.32 2.30
CA LEU A 273 -22.68 4.92 1.93
C LEU A 273 -22.07 5.99 1.04
N VAL A 274 -21.07 6.70 1.55
CA VAL A 274 -20.29 7.69 0.80
C VAL A 274 -19.02 7.04 0.30
N LEU A 275 -18.74 7.19 -1.00
CA LEU A 275 -17.60 6.59 -1.68
C LEU A 275 -16.74 7.68 -2.32
N VAL A 276 -15.55 7.88 -1.76
CA VAL A 276 -14.55 8.84 -2.23
C VAL A 276 -13.50 8.13 -3.06
N GLY A 277 -13.33 8.56 -4.31
CA GLY A 277 -12.32 8.06 -5.23
C GLY A 277 -12.83 7.77 -6.63
N SER A 278 -11.91 7.41 -7.53
CA SER A 278 -12.23 7.14 -8.92
C SER A 278 -12.89 5.77 -9.09
N LYS A 279 -13.89 5.71 -9.98
CA LYS A 279 -14.59 4.47 -10.36
C LYS A 279 -13.80 3.74 -11.45
N TYR A 280 -13.56 2.45 -11.23
CA TYR A 280 -12.88 1.56 -12.18
C TYR A 280 -13.80 0.46 -12.75
N PHE A 281 -15.09 0.48 -12.40
CA PHE A 281 -16.12 -0.40 -12.93
C PHE A 281 -17.49 0.29 -12.89
N ASN A 282 -18.49 -0.33 -13.50
CA ASN A 282 -19.87 0.16 -13.43
C ASN A 282 -20.45 -0.16 -12.05
N ALA A 283 -20.21 0.74 -11.09
CA ALA A 283 -20.64 0.57 -9.71
C ALA A 283 -22.17 0.71 -9.58
N MET A 284 -22.76 -0.05 -8.64
CA MET A 284 -24.19 -0.05 -8.35
C MET A 284 -24.68 1.36 -8.02
N GLN A 285 -25.79 1.77 -8.63
CA GLN A 285 -26.46 3.05 -8.32
C GLN A 285 -27.64 2.77 -7.37
N HIS A 286 -27.74 3.56 -6.30
CA HIS A 286 -28.83 3.48 -5.34
C HIS A 286 -28.97 4.84 -4.61
N PRO A 287 -30.15 5.25 -4.15
CA PRO A 287 -30.34 6.50 -3.41
C PRO A 287 -29.53 6.62 -2.10
N ASP A 288 -29.13 5.51 -1.52
CA ASP A 288 -28.26 5.45 -0.35
C ASP A 288 -26.75 5.44 -0.67
N PHE A 289 -26.35 5.54 -1.96
CA PHE A 289 -24.96 5.56 -2.37
C PHE A 289 -24.57 6.91 -2.97
N ILE A 290 -23.56 7.56 -2.39
CA ILE A 290 -23.06 8.86 -2.84
C ILE A 290 -21.63 8.68 -3.32
N TYR A 291 -21.36 9.08 -4.54
CA TYR A 291 -20.06 9.00 -5.18
C TYR A 291 -19.52 10.41 -5.38
N THR A 292 -18.50 10.79 -4.63
CA THR A 292 -17.90 12.12 -4.75
C THR A 292 -16.94 12.24 -5.95
N GLY A 293 -16.41 11.11 -6.44
CA GLY A 293 -15.24 11.13 -7.31
C GLY A 293 -13.97 11.43 -6.52
N PHE A 294 -12.97 11.98 -7.20
CA PHE A 294 -11.73 12.42 -6.57
C PHE A 294 -11.95 13.74 -5.82
N VAL A 295 -11.41 13.85 -4.63
CA VAL A 295 -11.46 15.05 -3.79
C VAL A 295 -10.04 15.50 -3.41
N SER A 296 -9.83 16.75 -3.06
CA SER A 296 -8.55 17.25 -2.53
C SER A 296 -8.23 16.63 -1.17
N ASP A 297 -6.96 16.68 -0.73
CA ASP A 297 -6.57 16.17 0.58
C ASP A 297 -7.28 16.89 1.73
N ASN A 298 -7.50 18.20 1.62
CA ASN A 298 -8.24 18.98 2.63
C ASN A 298 -9.72 18.55 2.70
N GLU A 299 -10.38 18.40 1.54
CA GLU A 299 -11.75 17.90 1.49
C GLU A 299 -11.85 16.45 1.99
N LYS A 300 -10.87 15.58 1.65
CA LYS A 300 -10.77 14.22 2.17
C LYS A 300 -10.73 14.21 3.69
N THR A 301 -9.87 15.04 4.29
CA THR A 301 -9.76 15.17 5.74
C THR A 301 -11.10 15.60 6.36
N THR A 302 -11.76 16.61 5.79
CA THR A 302 -13.08 17.07 6.23
C THR A 302 -14.13 15.95 6.13
N ILE A 303 -14.18 15.23 5.02
CA ILE A 303 -15.13 14.12 4.82
C ILE A 303 -14.87 12.99 5.82
N ILE A 304 -13.60 12.65 6.10
CA ILE A 304 -13.27 11.65 7.13
C ILE A 304 -13.72 12.14 8.51
N GLN A 305 -13.45 13.41 8.85
CA GLN A 305 -13.76 13.98 10.15
C GLN A 305 -15.27 13.99 10.47
N HIS A 306 -16.11 14.13 9.46
CA HIS A 306 -17.57 14.12 9.62
C HIS A 306 -18.21 12.75 9.39
N ALA A 307 -17.43 11.73 9.01
CA ALA A 307 -17.94 10.37 8.89
C ALA A 307 -18.37 9.82 10.26
N LYS A 308 -19.47 9.09 10.29
CA LYS A 308 -19.88 8.36 11.49
C LYS A 308 -19.02 7.12 11.71
N ILE A 309 -18.72 6.40 10.61
CA ILE A 309 -17.90 5.20 10.58
C ILE A 309 -17.08 5.21 9.29
N VAL A 310 -15.81 4.79 9.35
CA VAL A 310 -14.97 4.60 8.15
C VAL A 310 -14.83 3.11 7.85
N LEU A 311 -14.94 2.73 6.58
CA LEU A 311 -14.91 1.35 6.11
C LEU A 311 -13.67 1.07 5.26
N ASN A 312 -12.91 0.03 5.60
CA ASN A 312 -11.93 -0.56 4.69
C ASN A 312 -12.19 -2.07 4.50
N PRO A 313 -12.86 -2.47 3.40
CA PRO A 313 -13.20 -3.87 3.15
C PRO A 313 -12.08 -4.67 2.49
N SER A 314 -10.89 -4.09 2.30
CA SER A 314 -9.77 -4.71 1.61
C SER A 314 -9.30 -5.98 2.32
N LYS A 315 -9.07 -7.04 1.53
CA LYS A 315 -8.47 -8.29 2.02
C LYS A 315 -6.93 -8.26 2.01
N TYR A 316 -6.36 -7.28 1.33
CA TYR A 316 -4.92 -7.20 1.09
C TYR A 316 -4.43 -5.79 1.34
N GLU A 317 -3.74 -5.62 2.45
CA GLU A 317 -3.07 -4.38 2.83
C GLU A 317 -1.68 -4.72 3.41
N SER A 318 -0.73 -3.83 3.20
CA SER A 318 0.58 -3.89 3.85
C SER A 318 0.70 -2.93 5.03
N LEU A 319 -0.19 -1.90 5.07
CA LEU A 319 -0.28 -0.94 6.16
C LEU A 319 -1.69 -0.34 6.27
N SER A 320 -2.23 0.25 5.20
CA SER A 320 -3.48 1.03 5.14
C SER A 320 -3.36 2.47 5.64
N LEU A 321 -2.91 3.36 4.76
CA LEU A 321 -2.81 4.80 5.09
C LEU A 321 -4.16 5.39 5.52
N ILE A 322 -5.26 5.03 4.85
CA ILE A 322 -6.60 5.51 5.22
C ILE A 322 -7.01 5.08 6.65
N LEU A 323 -6.52 3.93 7.14
CA LEU A 323 -6.77 3.52 8.52
C LEU A 323 -6.06 4.48 9.48
N LEU A 324 -4.80 4.78 9.21
CA LEU A 324 -4.03 5.69 10.06
C LEU A 324 -4.60 7.11 10.03
N GLU A 325 -5.02 7.62 8.85
CA GLU A 325 -5.70 8.91 8.71
C GLU A 325 -6.99 8.97 9.54
N ALA A 326 -7.85 7.95 9.41
CA ALA A 326 -9.11 7.91 10.13
C ALA A 326 -8.91 7.82 11.66
N LEU A 327 -8.01 6.96 12.14
CA LEU A 327 -7.70 6.84 13.56
C LEU A 327 -7.08 8.11 14.13
N SER A 328 -6.22 8.82 13.38
CA SER A 328 -5.64 10.11 13.79
C SER A 328 -6.70 11.18 13.99
N LEU A 329 -7.79 11.11 13.22
CA LEU A 329 -8.96 12.01 13.32
C LEU A 329 -9.99 11.54 14.36
N GLY A 330 -9.68 10.53 15.17
CA GLY A 330 -10.60 9.98 16.16
C GLY A 330 -11.79 9.26 15.56
N LYS A 331 -11.68 8.69 14.35
CA LYS A 331 -12.77 7.96 13.70
C LYS A 331 -12.68 6.48 13.93
N VAL A 332 -13.83 5.88 14.25
CA VAL A 332 -13.93 4.42 14.34
C VAL A 332 -13.92 3.80 12.95
N MET A 333 -13.25 2.66 12.83
CA MET A 333 -13.19 1.95 11.57
C MET A 333 -13.78 0.55 11.66
N MET A 334 -14.45 0.16 10.56
CA MET A 334 -14.87 -1.21 10.33
C MET A 334 -14.05 -1.79 9.18
N VAL A 335 -13.33 -2.88 9.42
CA VAL A 335 -12.34 -3.42 8.48
C VAL A 335 -12.50 -4.92 8.26
N ASN A 336 -11.98 -5.41 7.12
CA ASN A 336 -12.06 -6.83 6.78
C ASN A 336 -11.11 -7.68 7.65
N GLY A 337 -11.66 -8.50 8.53
CA GLY A 337 -10.93 -9.39 9.42
C GLY A 337 -10.18 -10.54 8.72
N LYS A 338 -10.33 -10.73 7.40
CA LYS A 338 -9.50 -11.66 6.62
C LYS A 338 -8.15 -11.07 6.22
N CYS A 339 -7.92 -9.80 6.46
CA CYS A 339 -6.64 -9.13 6.27
C CYS A 339 -5.83 -9.20 7.58
N ASN A 340 -4.70 -9.89 7.56
CA ASN A 340 -3.88 -10.09 8.75
C ASN A 340 -3.28 -8.77 9.29
N VAL A 341 -2.95 -7.82 8.42
CA VAL A 341 -2.51 -6.47 8.82
C VAL A 341 -3.62 -5.72 9.56
N MET A 342 -4.88 -5.88 9.15
CA MET A 342 -6.00 -5.26 9.87
C MET A 342 -6.22 -5.86 11.27
N LYS A 343 -5.95 -7.16 11.45
CA LYS A 343 -5.96 -7.78 12.79
C LYS A 343 -4.84 -7.24 13.65
N GLU A 344 -3.64 -7.07 13.11
CA GLU A 344 -2.52 -6.47 13.84
C GLU A 344 -2.84 -5.03 14.29
N HIS A 345 -3.46 -4.22 13.43
CA HIS A 345 -3.94 -2.89 13.80
C HIS A 345 -5.01 -2.96 14.91
N GLU A 346 -5.95 -3.88 14.81
CA GLU A 346 -7.00 -4.07 15.81
C GLU A 346 -6.43 -4.42 17.20
N GLU A 347 -5.51 -5.37 17.24
CA GLU A 347 -4.84 -5.79 18.46
C GLU A 347 -3.96 -4.67 19.06
N LYS A 348 -3.08 -4.08 18.25
CA LYS A 348 -2.13 -3.05 18.69
C LYS A 348 -2.79 -1.72 19.07
N SER A 349 -3.93 -1.42 18.50
CA SER A 349 -4.72 -0.22 18.87
C SER A 349 -5.58 -0.40 20.11
N GLY A 350 -5.54 -1.57 20.76
CA GLY A 350 -6.40 -1.88 21.89
C GLY A 350 -7.89 -1.88 21.51
N HIS A 351 -8.21 -2.45 20.36
CA HIS A 351 -9.57 -2.57 19.82
C HIS A 351 -10.20 -1.21 19.43
N ALA A 352 -9.39 -0.31 18.81
CA ALA A 352 -9.90 0.94 18.25
C ALA A 352 -10.63 0.76 16.91
N ILE A 353 -10.57 -0.43 16.31
CA ILE A 353 -11.25 -0.79 15.08
C ILE A 353 -12.10 -2.05 15.26
N THR A 354 -13.06 -2.26 14.35
CA THR A 354 -13.98 -3.41 14.40
C THR A 354 -13.77 -4.31 13.19
N LEU A 355 -13.61 -5.61 13.42
CA LEU A 355 -13.41 -6.61 12.37
C LEU A 355 -14.74 -7.21 11.91
N PHE A 356 -14.89 -7.41 10.59
CA PHE A 356 -15.96 -8.26 10.02
C PHE A 356 -15.37 -9.32 9.10
N TYR A 357 -15.95 -10.51 9.08
CA TYR A 357 -15.44 -11.66 8.31
C TYR A 357 -16.37 -12.11 7.19
N ASN A 358 -17.66 -11.78 7.33
CA ASN A 358 -18.70 -12.19 6.41
C ASN A 358 -19.88 -11.20 6.46
N LYS A 359 -20.91 -11.44 5.65
CA LYS A 359 -22.11 -10.59 5.57
C LYS A 359 -22.82 -10.43 6.92
N LYS A 360 -22.96 -11.51 7.70
CA LYS A 360 -23.64 -11.47 9.01
C LYS A 360 -22.89 -10.55 9.96
N ASP A 361 -21.56 -10.78 10.09
CA ASP A 361 -20.71 -9.94 10.93
C ASP A 361 -20.74 -8.48 10.49
N PHE A 362 -20.67 -8.22 9.16
CA PHE A 362 -20.77 -6.87 8.62
C PHE A 362 -22.03 -6.16 9.09
N ILE A 363 -23.20 -6.81 8.99
CA ILE A 363 -24.49 -6.25 9.39
C ILE A 363 -24.55 -6.01 10.90
N GLU A 364 -24.08 -6.96 11.71
CA GLU A 364 -24.11 -6.88 13.18
C GLU A 364 -23.15 -5.81 13.72
N GLN A 365 -21.92 -5.77 13.19
CA GLN A 365 -20.91 -4.77 13.59
C GLN A 365 -21.32 -3.36 13.14
N LEU A 366 -21.86 -3.23 11.92
CA LEU A 366 -22.34 -1.95 11.43
C LEU A 366 -23.51 -1.43 12.29
N HIS A 367 -24.44 -2.32 12.72
CA HIS A 367 -25.52 -1.94 13.61
C HIS A 367 -24.99 -1.49 15.00
N ALA A 368 -24.05 -2.26 15.56
CA ALA A 368 -23.45 -1.89 16.84
C ALA A 368 -22.77 -0.51 16.77
N LEU A 369 -22.04 -0.24 15.70
CA LEU A 369 -21.38 1.07 15.51
C LEU A 369 -22.36 2.18 15.13
N ASP A 370 -23.47 1.90 14.46
CA ASP A 370 -24.45 2.90 14.06
C ASP A 370 -25.23 3.45 15.27
N PHE A 371 -25.69 2.58 16.18
CA PHE A 371 -26.61 2.93 17.26
C PHE A 371 -25.97 3.06 18.64
N ASN A 372 -24.65 2.82 18.79
CA ASN A 372 -23.98 2.89 20.08
C ASN A 372 -22.88 3.96 20.11
N ASP A 373 -23.29 5.19 20.48
CA ASP A 373 -22.37 6.33 20.61
C ASP A 373 -21.29 6.12 21.68
N THR A 374 -21.64 5.47 22.78
CA THR A 374 -20.68 5.16 23.85
C THR A 374 -19.57 4.23 23.35
N LEU A 375 -19.94 3.23 22.55
CA LEU A 375 -18.97 2.32 21.94
C LEU A 375 -18.01 3.12 21.04
N ARG A 376 -18.53 3.97 20.15
CA ARG A 376 -17.67 4.77 19.24
C ARG A 376 -16.73 5.68 20.03
N LYS A 377 -17.24 6.43 21.01
CA LYS A 377 -16.43 7.33 21.85
C LYS A 377 -15.30 6.58 22.59
N ASN A 378 -15.57 5.36 23.07
CA ASN A 378 -14.55 4.55 23.73
C ASN A 378 -13.44 4.07 22.75
N MET A 379 -13.74 3.95 21.47
CA MET A 379 -12.77 3.55 20.42
C MET A 379 -11.93 4.73 19.92
N GLU A 380 -12.50 5.94 19.83
CA GLU A 380 -11.89 7.13 19.24
C GLU A 380 -10.54 7.48 19.89
N GLY A 381 -10.48 7.60 21.22
CA GLY A 381 -9.26 7.98 21.94
C GLY A 381 -8.14 6.94 21.82
N LYS A 382 -8.50 5.66 21.74
CA LYS A 382 -7.54 4.55 21.56
C LYS A 382 -6.86 4.65 20.18
N GLY A 383 -7.63 4.98 19.12
CA GLY A 383 -7.11 5.13 17.78
C GLY A 383 -6.09 6.26 17.67
N ILE A 384 -6.39 7.44 18.22
CA ILE A 384 -5.47 8.58 18.26
C ILE A 384 -4.16 8.18 18.96
N SER A 385 -4.25 7.62 20.17
CA SER A 385 -3.09 7.21 20.96
C SER A 385 -2.22 6.20 20.21
N TYR A 386 -2.85 5.22 19.56
CA TYR A 386 -2.14 4.21 18.78
C TYR A 386 -1.29 4.83 17.65
N VAL A 387 -1.89 5.74 16.86
CA VAL A 387 -1.17 6.39 15.75
C VAL A 387 -0.06 7.30 16.26
N GLN A 388 -0.31 8.08 17.30
CA GLN A 388 0.71 8.96 17.91
C GLN A 388 1.91 8.18 18.44
N GLN A 389 1.73 6.99 19.00
CA GLN A 389 2.79 6.18 19.56
C GLN A 389 3.58 5.38 18.51
N ASN A 390 2.92 4.93 17.43
CA ASN A 390 3.51 3.96 16.52
C ASN A 390 3.78 4.50 15.10
N HIS A 391 3.09 5.57 14.69
CA HIS A 391 3.12 6.13 13.35
C HIS A 391 3.40 7.65 13.32
N ASN A 392 4.09 8.19 14.34
CA ASN A 392 4.59 9.55 14.31
C ASN A 392 5.87 9.65 13.45
N TRP A 393 6.07 10.79 12.82
CA TRP A 393 7.16 10.98 11.89
C TRP A 393 8.55 10.94 12.53
N ASP A 394 8.72 11.40 13.77
CA ASP A 394 10.03 11.39 14.43
C ASP A 394 10.54 9.97 14.59
N LEU A 395 9.69 9.07 15.09
CA LEU A 395 10.00 7.65 15.22
C LEU A 395 10.31 6.99 13.85
N ILE A 396 9.50 7.27 12.84
CA ILE A 396 9.67 6.69 11.51
C ILE A 396 10.94 7.20 10.85
N MET A 397 11.22 8.50 10.93
CA MET A 397 12.44 9.07 10.35
C MET A 397 13.69 8.57 11.07
N GLN A 398 13.67 8.44 12.38
CA GLN A 398 14.78 7.83 13.14
C GLN A 398 15.08 6.41 12.65
N ARG A 399 14.05 5.57 12.51
CA ARG A 399 14.20 4.19 11.99
C ARG A 399 14.75 4.18 10.56
N LEU A 400 14.17 4.97 9.67
CA LEU A 400 14.57 5.01 8.26
C LEU A 400 16.00 5.49 8.09
N ILE A 401 16.40 6.60 8.74
CA ILE A 401 17.76 7.14 8.71
C ILE A 401 18.76 6.10 9.24
N GLN A 402 18.45 5.45 10.37
CA GLN A 402 19.31 4.39 10.91
C GLN A 402 19.55 3.27 9.89
N GLN A 403 18.54 2.85 9.15
CA GLN A 403 18.69 1.77 8.17
C GLN A 403 19.36 2.23 6.86
N ILE A 404 19.19 3.49 6.47
CA ILE A 404 19.96 4.10 5.38
C ILE A 404 21.46 4.13 5.76
N GLU A 405 21.80 4.62 6.95
CA GLU A 405 23.17 4.65 7.43
C GLU A 405 23.80 3.24 7.57
N TYR A 406 23.03 2.28 8.07
CA TYR A 406 23.43 0.87 8.09
C TYR A 406 23.77 0.37 6.67
N THR A 407 22.92 0.66 5.71
CA THR A 407 23.10 0.24 4.29
C THR A 407 24.32 0.90 3.66
N CYS A 408 24.61 2.18 3.98
CA CYS A 408 25.80 2.89 3.48
C CYS A 408 27.13 2.32 4.00
N ASN A 409 27.11 1.69 5.17
CA ASN A 409 28.32 1.23 5.86
C ASN A 409 28.59 -0.28 5.65
N LYS A 410 27.79 -0.94 4.81
CA LYS A 410 27.91 -2.36 4.49
C LYS A 410 28.78 -2.58 3.26
#